data_541d73ff542d593f19b7bf53d8004550
#
_entry.id   541d73ff542d593f19b7bf53d8004550
#
_cell.length_a   1.000
_cell.length_b   1.000
_cell.length_c   1.000
_cell.angle_alpha   90.00
_cell.angle_beta   90.00
_cell.angle_gamma   90.00
#
_symmetry.space_group_name_H-M   'P 1'
#
loop_
_entity.id
_entity.type
_entity.pdbx_description
1 polymer ?
#
loop_
_entity_poly.entity_id
_entity_poly.type
_entity_poly.pdbx_seq_one_letter_code
_entity_poly.pdbx_strand_id
1 'polypeptide(L)'
;MEVVISPSSRKEKRLKAQFENKAVHFGSKHGSTFIDHKNTRVKAAWEARHRPREDWSDLETAGALAKHVLWNKPSLRASTKDLNHKQKKYSFVLKR
;
A
#
# COMPACT_ATOMS: atom_id res chain seq x y z
N MET A 1 -6.72 16.18 0.58
CA MET A 1 -7.48 15.29 -0.30
C MET A 1 -7.65 13.92 0.34
N GLU A 2 -8.84 13.46 0.44
CA GLU A 2 -9.12 12.13 0.97
C GLU A 2 -8.93 11.05 -0.09
N VAL A 3 -8.26 9.97 0.28
CA VAL A 3 -8.05 8.80 -0.57
C VAL A 3 -8.61 7.59 0.14
N VAL A 4 -9.59 6.92 -0.45
CA VAL A 4 -10.24 5.77 0.18
C VAL A 4 -9.57 4.49 -0.27
N ILE A 5 -9.09 3.69 0.72
CA ILE A 5 -8.53 2.37 0.47
C ILE A 5 -9.60 1.34 0.80
N SER A 6 -9.89 0.49 -0.18
CA SER A 6 -10.92 -0.55 -0.06
C SER A 6 -10.48 -1.80 -0.80
N PRO A 7 -11.17 -2.94 -0.61
CA PRO A 7 -10.86 -4.13 -1.39
C PRO A 7 -11.00 -3.86 -2.89
N SER A 8 -10.07 -4.42 -3.66
CA SER A 8 -10.10 -4.25 -5.11
C SER A 8 -11.19 -5.10 -5.75
N SER A 9 -11.83 -4.55 -6.79
CA SER A 9 -12.76 -5.31 -7.61
C SER A 9 -12.05 -6.15 -8.67
N ARG A 10 -10.74 -5.92 -8.87
CA ARG A 10 -9.96 -6.70 -9.82
C ARG A 10 -9.56 -8.05 -9.24
N LYS A 11 -9.69 -9.08 -10.07
CA LYS A 11 -9.44 -10.46 -9.67
C LYS A 11 -8.05 -10.70 -9.11
N GLU A 12 -7.04 -10.04 -9.67
CA GLU A 12 -5.64 -10.26 -9.32
C GLU A 12 -5.07 -9.26 -8.31
N LYS A 13 -5.85 -8.25 -7.94
CA LYS A 13 -5.39 -7.20 -7.05
C LYS A 13 -6.09 -7.27 -5.69
N ARG A 14 -5.36 -6.90 -4.66
CA ARG A 14 -5.83 -7.02 -3.28
C ARG A 14 -6.61 -5.80 -2.84
N LEU A 15 -6.08 -4.60 -3.10
CA LEU A 15 -6.67 -3.36 -2.63
C LEU A 15 -6.75 -2.33 -3.75
N LYS A 16 -7.54 -1.30 -3.51
CA LYS A 16 -7.72 -0.17 -4.40
C LYS A 16 -7.62 1.11 -3.59
N ALA A 17 -6.90 2.09 -4.12
CA ALA A 17 -6.89 3.45 -3.58
C ALA A 17 -7.65 4.34 -4.55
N GLN A 18 -8.75 4.93 -4.08
CA GLN A 18 -9.57 5.81 -4.91
C GLN A 18 -9.16 7.25 -4.67
N PHE A 19 -8.46 7.81 -5.65
CA PHE A 19 -8.12 9.23 -5.72
C PHE A 19 -9.27 9.99 -6.36
N GLU A 20 -9.14 11.32 -6.41
CA GLU A 20 -10.21 12.15 -6.98
C GLU A 20 -10.56 11.79 -8.42
N ASN A 21 -9.53 11.60 -9.27
CA ASN A 21 -9.73 11.37 -10.69
C ASN A 21 -9.35 9.98 -11.18
N LYS A 22 -8.91 9.11 -10.29
CA LYS A 22 -8.49 7.77 -10.71
C LYS A 22 -8.47 6.78 -9.56
N ALA A 23 -8.52 5.49 -9.91
CA ALA A 23 -8.36 4.41 -8.96
C ALA A 23 -7.05 3.69 -9.27
N VAL A 24 -6.26 3.41 -8.24
CA VAL A 24 -5.03 2.65 -8.38
C VAL A 24 -5.21 1.32 -7.63
N HIS A 25 -5.18 0.21 -8.36
CA HIS A 25 -5.26 -1.12 -7.78
C HIS A 25 -3.86 -1.61 -7.45
N PHE A 26 -3.67 -2.16 -6.27
CA PHE A 26 -2.33 -2.55 -5.83
C PHE A 26 -2.36 -3.81 -4.95
N GLY A 27 -1.18 -4.43 -4.85
CA GLY A 27 -1.02 -5.66 -4.10
C GLY A 27 -1.49 -6.89 -4.88
N SER A 28 -0.77 -8.01 -4.70
CA SER A 28 -1.16 -9.27 -5.31
C SER A 28 -2.16 -9.99 -4.41
N LYS A 29 -3.25 -10.46 -4.99
CA LYS A 29 -4.25 -11.23 -4.25
C LYS A 29 -3.71 -12.60 -3.85
N HIS A 30 -2.77 -13.13 -4.62
CA HIS A 30 -2.23 -14.46 -4.41
C HIS A 30 -0.95 -14.49 -3.59
N GLY A 31 -0.38 -13.34 -3.28
CA GLY A 31 0.83 -13.25 -2.51
C GLY A 31 0.57 -12.89 -1.06
N SER A 32 1.55 -13.17 -0.20
CA SER A 32 1.53 -12.77 1.19
C SER A 32 2.34 -11.48 1.36
N THR A 33 1.91 -10.60 2.25
CA THR A 33 2.57 -9.33 2.50
C THR A 33 2.96 -9.20 3.98
N PHE A 34 3.65 -8.13 4.33
CA PHE A 34 4.09 -7.93 5.70
C PHE A 34 2.92 -7.90 6.70
N ILE A 35 1.78 -7.39 6.30
CA ILE A 35 0.61 -7.40 7.19
C ILE A 35 0.08 -8.81 7.44
N ASP A 36 0.43 -9.78 6.58
CA ASP A 36 0.01 -11.18 6.74
C ASP A 36 1.00 -11.97 7.58
N HIS A 37 2.28 -11.97 7.18
CA HIS A 37 3.29 -12.82 7.83
C HIS A 37 4.08 -12.12 8.92
N LYS A 38 4.16 -10.80 8.92
CA LYS A 38 4.87 -9.98 9.91
C LYS A 38 6.36 -10.33 10.03
N ASN A 39 6.94 -10.83 8.94
CA ASN A 39 8.32 -11.29 8.89
C ASN A 39 9.22 -10.19 8.34
N THR A 40 10.07 -9.62 9.20
CA THR A 40 10.93 -8.48 8.82
C THR A 40 11.98 -8.84 7.79
N ARG A 41 12.43 -10.09 7.73
CA ARG A 41 13.39 -10.55 6.71
C ARG A 41 12.75 -10.56 5.33
N VAL A 42 11.52 -11.05 5.26
CA VAL A 42 10.78 -11.09 4.00
C VAL A 42 10.48 -9.67 3.54
N LYS A 43 10.12 -8.78 4.48
CA LYS A 43 9.91 -7.37 4.19
C LYS A 43 11.18 -6.74 3.60
N ALA A 44 12.33 -6.96 4.22
CA ALA A 44 13.59 -6.39 3.75
C ALA A 44 13.96 -6.92 2.36
N ALA A 45 13.73 -8.21 2.11
CA ALA A 45 13.99 -8.81 0.80
C ALA A 45 13.08 -8.23 -0.27
N TRP A 46 11.80 -8.04 0.06
CA TRP A 46 10.84 -7.42 -0.87
C TRP A 46 11.27 -6.00 -1.22
N GLU A 47 11.65 -5.21 -0.22
CA GLU A 47 12.11 -3.84 -0.42
C GLU A 47 13.36 -3.79 -1.29
N ALA A 48 14.32 -4.69 -1.06
CA ALA A 48 15.55 -4.72 -1.83
C ALA A 48 15.29 -5.02 -3.31
N ARG A 49 14.33 -5.90 -3.61
CA ARG A 49 13.99 -6.24 -4.99
C ARG A 49 13.24 -5.11 -5.71
N HIS A 50 12.39 -4.39 -4.99
CA HIS A 50 11.51 -3.40 -5.61
C HIS A 50 12.10 -2.00 -5.66
N ARG A 51 12.95 -1.65 -4.69
CA ARG A 51 13.50 -0.29 -4.57
C ARG A 51 14.11 0.26 -5.86
N PRO A 52 14.95 -0.50 -6.60
CA PRO A 52 15.58 0.05 -7.81
C PRO A 52 14.63 0.37 -8.95
N ARG A 53 13.40 -0.14 -8.90
CA ARG A 53 12.45 -0.04 -10.00
C ARG A 53 11.27 0.88 -9.72
N GLU A 54 11.17 1.39 -8.48
CA GLU A 54 9.98 2.09 -8.04
C GLU A 54 10.31 3.42 -7.39
N ASP A 55 9.42 4.37 -7.59
CA ASP A 55 9.48 5.65 -6.90
C ASP A 55 8.43 5.63 -5.77
N TRP A 56 8.88 5.32 -4.57
CA TRP A 56 7.99 5.21 -3.42
C TRP A 56 7.50 6.56 -2.90
N SER A 57 8.00 7.67 -3.44
CA SER A 57 7.51 9.01 -3.11
C SER A 57 6.27 9.37 -3.92
N ASP A 58 6.03 8.68 -5.03
CA ASP A 58 4.84 8.93 -5.86
C ASP A 58 3.70 8.03 -5.39
N LEU A 59 2.85 8.56 -4.52
CA LEU A 59 1.77 7.80 -3.89
C LEU A 59 0.59 7.48 -4.82
N GLU A 60 0.65 7.91 -6.06
CA GLU A 60 -0.36 7.54 -7.06
C GLU A 60 0.08 6.35 -7.91
N THR A 61 1.07 5.59 -7.44
CA THR A 61 1.54 4.38 -8.11
C THR A 61 1.25 3.15 -7.26
N ALA A 62 1.04 2.01 -7.92
CA ALA A 62 0.78 0.75 -7.24
C ALA A 62 1.97 0.33 -6.35
N GLY A 63 3.19 0.57 -6.81
CA GLY A 63 4.39 0.20 -6.05
C GLY A 63 4.52 0.98 -4.76
N ALA A 64 4.31 2.30 -4.80
CA ALA A 64 4.37 3.13 -3.61
C ALA A 64 3.27 2.76 -2.62
N LEU A 65 2.05 2.53 -3.11
CA LEU A 65 0.93 2.14 -2.25
C LEU A 65 1.19 0.78 -1.59
N ALA A 66 1.71 -0.19 -2.34
CA ALA A 66 2.06 -1.48 -1.77
C ALA A 66 3.12 -1.32 -0.67
N LYS A 67 4.15 -0.53 -0.92
CA LYS A 67 5.21 -0.28 0.05
C LYS A 67 4.66 0.32 1.34
N HIS A 68 3.86 1.36 1.24
CA HIS A 68 3.42 2.12 2.41
C HIS A 68 2.21 1.50 3.13
N VAL A 69 1.43 0.68 2.46
CA VAL A 69 0.19 0.10 3.03
C VAL A 69 0.36 -1.37 3.38
N LEU A 70 0.99 -2.16 2.52
CA LEU A 70 1.09 -3.61 2.69
C LEU A 70 2.43 -4.08 3.27
N TRP A 71 3.49 -3.32 3.04
CA TRP A 71 4.86 -3.69 3.44
C TRP A 71 5.49 -2.68 4.40
N ASN A 72 4.68 -1.98 5.17
CA ASN A 72 5.16 -0.96 6.11
C ASN A 72 5.10 -1.44 7.55
N LYS A 73 3.92 -1.49 8.13
CA LYS A 73 3.68 -1.93 9.50
C LYS A 73 2.95 -3.28 9.51
N PRO A 74 2.83 -3.93 10.68
CA PRO A 74 2.20 -5.27 10.73
C PRO A 74 0.70 -5.31 10.51
N SER A 75 0.05 -4.18 10.30
CA SER A 75 -1.39 -4.14 10.01
C SER A 75 -1.72 -3.02 9.06
N LEU A 76 -2.86 -3.15 8.38
CA LEU A 76 -3.36 -2.10 7.48
C LEU A 76 -3.58 -0.80 8.24
N ARG A 77 -4.18 -0.89 9.42
CA ARG A 77 -4.48 0.28 10.24
C ARG A 77 -3.22 1.02 10.64
N ALA A 78 -2.21 0.30 11.14
CA ALA A 78 -0.95 0.90 11.55
C ALA A 78 -0.19 1.49 10.37
N SER A 79 -0.20 0.80 9.23
CA SER A 79 0.46 1.29 8.01
C SER A 79 -0.18 2.58 7.51
N THR A 80 -1.51 2.62 7.47
CA THR A 80 -2.25 3.79 7.02
C THR A 80 -2.03 4.98 7.94
N LYS A 81 -2.04 4.72 9.25
CA LYS A 81 -1.77 5.76 10.24
C LYS A 81 -0.37 6.35 10.07
N ASP A 82 0.63 5.48 9.85
CA ASP A 82 2.00 5.91 9.62
C ASP A 82 2.12 6.74 8.35
N LEU A 83 1.47 6.30 7.28
CA LEU A 83 1.48 7.01 6.00
C LEU A 83 0.87 8.42 6.15
N ASN A 84 -0.26 8.52 6.86
CA ASN A 84 -0.91 9.80 7.11
C ASN A 84 -0.05 10.72 7.98
N HIS A 85 0.79 10.14 8.82
CA HIS A 85 1.69 10.91 9.66
C HIS A 85 2.88 11.47 8.86
N LYS A 86 3.39 10.70 7.91
CA LYS A 86 4.57 11.07 7.13
C LYS A 86 4.32 12.16 6.08
N GLN A 87 3.10 12.26 5.58
CA GLN A 87 2.77 13.22 4.53
C GLN A 87 1.36 13.77 4.76
N LYS A 88 1.13 14.98 4.28
CA LYS A 88 -0.15 15.67 4.50
C LYS A 88 -0.91 16.00 3.21
N LYS A 89 -0.34 15.66 2.06
CA LYS A 89 -1.00 15.89 0.78
C LYS A 89 -2.29 15.08 0.65
N TYR A 90 -2.23 13.81 1.12
CA TYR A 90 -3.37 12.91 1.08
C TYR A 90 -3.75 12.49 2.48
N SER A 91 -5.02 12.20 2.69
CA SER A 91 -5.52 11.60 3.91
C SER A 91 -6.12 10.25 3.53
N PHE A 92 -5.41 9.17 3.89
CA PHE A 92 -5.82 7.82 3.53
C PHE A 92 -6.79 7.26 4.57
N VAL A 93 -7.91 6.73 4.08
CA VAL A 93 -8.97 6.18 4.90
C VAL A 93 -9.25 4.75 4.48
N LEU A 94 -9.29 3.85 5.45
CA LEU A 94 -9.62 2.45 5.18
C LEU A 94 -11.14 2.27 5.18
N LYS A 95 -11.64 1.62 4.14
CA LYS A 95 -13.04 1.27 4.03
C LYS A 95 -13.18 -0.22 3.75
N ARG A 96 -14.02 -0.85 4.53
CA ARG A 96 -14.27 -2.28 4.39
C ARG A 96 -15.51 -2.58 3.58
#